data_c992af70c1d5e5d73e86491b8c41ec63
#
_entry.id   c992af70c1d5e5d73e86491b8c41ec63
#
_cell.length_a   1.000
_cell.length_b   1.000
_cell.length_c   1.000
_cell.angle_alpha   90.00
_cell.angle_beta   90.00
_cell.angle_gamma   90.00
#
_symmetry.space_group_name_H-M   'P 1'
#
loop_
_entity.id
_entity.type
_entity.pdbx_description
1 polymer ?
#
loop_
_entity_poly.entity_id
_entity_poly.type
_entity_poly.pdbx_seq_one_letter_code
_entity_poly.pdbx_strand_id
1 'polypeptide(L)'
;VAATNSAAAPAPAKSKKLIVIGALVALLVVAVAAVLLVMTNKSQGDVYGEDAPAKTATLVPTFLPLENMVVNLADPGGDRFAQIGITLELQDEATSTLVKQYMPSIRNGVLMLVSQRTADELLLREGKEKLAADILREVTRPLGASSARADAAEPEDDRPRRRSSPVRRVLFSSFIIQ
;
A
#
# COMPACT_ATOMS: atom_id res chain seq x y z
N VAL A 1 31.85 74.07 58.25
CA VAL A 1 31.47 74.78 57.14
C VAL A 1 31.93 74.19 55.84
N ALA A 2 31.27 73.27 55.17
CA ALA A 2 31.51 72.96 53.78
C ALA A 2 30.27 72.16 53.26
N ALA A 3 29.57 72.78 52.37
CA ALA A 3 28.51 72.18 51.64
C ALA A 3 29.05 71.20 50.58
N THR A 4 28.59 69.97 50.57
CA THR A 4 28.88 69.01 49.50
C THR A 4 27.65 68.86 48.64
N ASN A 5 27.77 69.37 47.43
CA ASN A 5 26.78 69.28 46.35
C ASN A 5 26.82 67.87 45.71
N SER A 6 25.77 67.12 45.87
CA SER A 6 25.66 65.80 45.23
C SER A 6 24.94 65.96 43.88
N ALA A 7 25.69 65.80 42.78
CA ALA A 7 25.19 65.88 41.46
C ALA A 7 24.45 64.55 41.12
N ALA A 8 23.16 64.63 40.75
CA ALA A 8 22.36 63.54 40.23
C ALA A 8 22.81 63.19 38.80
N ALA A 9 23.12 61.96 38.55
CA ALA A 9 23.41 61.40 37.22
C ALA A 9 22.15 61.38 36.32
N PRO A 10 22.25 61.71 35.03
CA PRO A 10 21.13 61.68 34.12
C PRO A 10 20.79 60.26 33.75
N ALA A 11 19.49 59.93 33.80
CA ALA A 11 18.95 58.64 33.30
C ALA A 11 19.13 58.47 31.77
N PRO A 12 19.44 57.29 31.27
CA PRO A 12 19.62 57.07 29.82
C PRO A 12 18.31 57.24 29.07
N ALA A 13 18.28 58.19 28.16
CA ALA A 13 17.15 58.35 27.21
C ALA A 13 17.03 57.10 26.30
N LYS A 14 16.04 56.28 26.56
CA LYS A 14 15.71 55.13 25.69
C LYS A 14 15.31 55.67 24.32
N SER A 15 16.17 55.51 23.32
CA SER A 15 15.92 56.00 21.95
C SER A 15 14.69 55.31 21.39
N LYS A 16 13.71 56.09 20.93
CA LYS A 16 12.43 55.59 20.33
C LYS A 16 12.67 54.56 19.21
N LYS A 17 13.83 54.63 18.55
CA LYS A 17 14.26 53.66 17.54
C LYS A 17 14.48 52.25 18.09
N LEU A 18 15.05 52.08 19.30
CA LEU A 18 15.23 50.76 19.93
C LEU A 18 13.91 50.15 20.35
N ILE A 19 12.94 50.96 20.77
CA ILE A 19 11.59 50.50 21.13
C ILE A 19 10.86 50.01 19.86
N VAL A 20 10.97 50.72 18.75
CA VAL A 20 10.35 50.33 17.47
C VAL A 20 10.96 49.05 16.90
N ILE A 21 12.30 48.91 16.96
CA ILE A 21 12.99 47.69 16.54
C ILE A 21 12.58 46.51 17.42
N GLY A 22 12.50 46.68 18.72
CA GLY A 22 12.05 45.66 19.67
C GLY A 22 10.59 45.19 19.40
N ALA A 23 9.71 46.18 19.14
CA ALA A 23 8.31 45.85 18.78
C ALA A 23 8.18 45.07 17.45
N LEU A 24 9.02 45.43 16.46
CA LEU A 24 9.02 44.77 15.16
C LEU A 24 9.55 43.34 15.24
N VAL A 25 10.60 43.11 16.03
CA VAL A 25 11.14 41.76 16.29
C VAL A 25 10.14 40.92 17.07
N ALA A 26 9.46 41.47 18.07
CA ALA A 26 8.44 40.78 18.85
C ALA A 26 7.25 40.32 17.94
N LEU A 27 6.82 41.20 17.02
CA LEU A 27 5.75 40.94 16.09
C LEU A 27 6.13 39.82 15.10
N LEU A 28 7.40 39.80 14.65
CA LEU A 28 7.92 38.77 13.76
C LEU A 28 8.02 37.40 14.47
N VAL A 29 8.44 37.37 15.74
CA VAL A 29 8.48 36.15 16.56
C VAL A 29 7.06 35.57 16.77
N VAL A 30 6.07 36.44 17.06
CA VAL A 30 4.69 36.05 17.22
C VAL A 30 4.11 35.48 15.89
N ALA A 31 4.43 36.11 14.76
CA ALA A 31 4.01 35.61 13.45
C ALA A 31 4.61 34.25 13.13
N VAL A 32 5.90 34.01 13.40
CA VAL A 32 6.56 32.71 13.21
C VAL A 32 5.97 31.67 14.14
N ALA A 33 5.73 32.01 15.40
CA ALA A 33 5.07 31.08 16.36
C ALA A 33 3.64 30.71 15.92
N ALA A 34 2.89 31.68 15.41
CA ALA A 34 1.54 31.41 14.89
C ALA A 34 1.57 30.47 13.65
N VAL A 35 2.52 30.66 12.73
CA VAL A 35 2.70 29.77 11.57
C VAL A 35 3.10 28.35 12.00
N LEU A 36 4.02 28.23 12.96
CA LEU A 36 4.43 26.94 13.52
C LEU A 36 3.25 26.24 14.23
N LEU A 37 2.45 26.98 15.00
CA LEU A 37 1.23 26.44 15.65
C LEU A 37 0.20 25.98 14.62
N VAL A 38 0.00 26.72 13.53
CA VAL A 38 -0.92 26.29 12.45
C VAL A 38 -0.36 25.07 11.71
N MET A 39 0.93 24.96 11.50
CA MET A 39 1.54 23.80 10.87
C MET A 39 1.50 22.54 11.76
N THR A 40 1.73 22.69 13.07
CA THR A 40 1.61 21.56 14.02
C THR A 40 0.17 21.17 14.27
N ASN A 41 -0.76 22.12 14.24
CA ASN A 41 -2.20 21.86 14.44
C ASN A 41 -2.89 21.23 13.21
N LYS A 42 -2.26 21.26 12.02
CA LYS A 42 -2.75 20.50 10.85
C LYS A 42 -2.56 18.99 10.98
N SER A 43 -1.83 18.54 12.01
CA SER A 43 -1.65 17.11 12.33
C SER A 43 -2.61 16.60 13.42
N GLN A 44 -3.43 17.48 14.01
CA GLN A 44 -4.44 17.12 15.00
C GLN A 44 -5.78 17.75 14.60
N GLY A 45 -6.39 17.16 13.56
CA GLY A 45 -7.78 17.38 13.20
C GLY A 45 -8.69 16.62 14.17
N ASP A 46 -9.54 17.36 14.89
CA ASP A 46 -10.86 17.03 15.38
C ASP A 46 -11.04 15.79 16.26
N VAL A 47 -10.83 16.03 17.57
CA VAL A 47 -11.53 15.27 18.60
C VAL A 47 -12.80 16.06 18.96
N TYR A 48 -13.89 15.85 18.23
CA TYR A 48 -15.24 15.93 18.74
C TYR A 48 -15.91 14.61 18.44
N GLY A 49 -16.34 13.95 19.53
CA GLY A 49 -16.99 12.66 19.49
C GLY A 49 -18.32 12.74 18.75
N GLU A 50 -18.43 11.83 17.85
CA GLU A 50 -19.67 11.19 17.45
C GLU A 50 -19.23 9.79 17.00
N ASP A 51 -19.87 8.76 17.54
CA ASP A 51 -19.67 7.36 17.18
C ASP A 51 -19.87 7.17 15.67
N ALA A 52 -18.87 7.55 14.89
CA ALA A 52 -18.78 7.10 13.52
C ALA A 52 -18.20 5.68 13.57
N PRO A 53 -18.93 4.66 13.09
CA PRO A 53 -18.37 3.33 12.96
C PRO A 53 -17.06 3.46 12.19
N ALA A 54 -15.99 2.87 12.74
CA ALA A 54 -14.69 2.80 12.09
C ALA A 54 -14.95 2.53 10.61
N LYS A 55 -14.63 3.49 9.74
CA LYS A 55 -14.63 3.26 8.28
C LYS A 55 -13.63 2.14 8.07
N THR A 56 -14.14 0.90 8.10
CA THR A 56 -13.49 -0.21 7.41
C THR A 56 -13.27 0.34 6.02
N ALA A 57 -12.03 0.70 5.69
CA ALA A 57 -11.67 1.06 4.34
C ALA A 57 -12.15 -0.12 3.50
N THR A 58 -13.24 0.08 2.78
CA THR A 58 -13.77 -0.90 1.84
C THR A 58 -12.69 -1.03 0.79
N LEU A 59 -11.82 -2.03 0.97
CA LEU A 59 -10.77 -2.34 0.01
C LEU A 59 -11.51 -2.72 -1.27
N VAL A 60 -11.57 -1.77 -2.20
CA VAL A 60 -12.14 -2.02 -3.52
C VAL A 60 -11.21 -3.03 -4.21
N PRO A 61 -11.66 -4.25 -4.47
CA PRO A 61 -10.81 -5.24 -5.10
C PRO A 61 -10.43 -4.78 -6.52
N THR A 62 -9.17 -4.95 -6.84
CA THR A 62 -8.65 -4.69 -8.20
C THR A 62 -8.67 -5.99 -8.97
N PHE A 63 -9.21 -5.97 -10.20
CA PHE A 63 -9.26 -7.12 -11.07
C PHE A 63 -8.21 -6.99 -12.18
N LEU A 64 -7.37 -8.01 -12.33
CA LEU A 64 -6.35 -8.08 -13.37
C LEU A 64 -6.62 -9.27 -14.29
N PRO A 65 -7.10 -9.05 -15.52
CA PRO A 65 -7.26 -10.12 -16.49
C PRO A 65 -5.90 -10.55 -17.04
N LEU A 66 -5.69 -11.87 -17.15
CA LEU A 66 -4.60 -12.45 -17.90
C LEU A 66 -5.08 -12.74 -19.33
N GLU A 67 -4.14 -12.69 -20.28
CA GLU A 67 -4.45 -13.10 -21.65
C GLU A 67 -4.86 -14.58 -21.71
N ASN A 68 -5.78 -14.90 -22.61
CA ASN A 68 -6.21 -16.27 -22.83
C ASN A 68 -5.03 -17.15 -23.25
N MET A 69 -4.98 -18.35 -22.69
CA MET A 69 -3.95 -19.36 -22.99
C MET A 69 -4.60 -20.59 -23.58
N VAL A 70 -3.95 -21.18 -24.59
CA VAL A 70 -4.30 -22.50 -25.14
C VAL A 70 -3.20 -23.46 -24.71
N VAL A 71 -3.59 -24.54 -24.06
CA VAL A 71 -2.68 -25.52 -23.44
C VAL A 71 -3.11 -26.94 -23.77
N ASN A 72 -2.18 -27.79 -24.21
CA ASN A 72 -2.43 -29.20 -24.35
C ASN A 72 -2.58 -29.85 -22.98
N LEU A 73 -3.57 -30.74 -22.86
CA LEU A 73 -3.86 -31.49 -21.64
C LEU A 73 -3.09 -32.81 -21.59
N ALA A 74 -3.01 -33.40 -20.40
CA ALA A 74 -2.31 -34.67 -20.15
C ALA A 74 -3.19 -35.92 -20.49
N ASP A 75 -4.08 -35.77 -21.45
CA ASP A 75 -4.95 -36.88 -21.86
C ASP A 75 -4.16 -37.95 -22.62
N PRO A 76 -4.51 -39.23 -22.45
CA PRO A 76 -3.97 -40.32 -23.26
C PRO A 76 -4.37 -40.10 -24.74
N GLY A 77 -3.40 -39.91 -25.60
CA GLY A 77 -3.61 -39.58 -27.04
C GLY A 77 -3.11 -38.18 -27.42
N GLY A 78 -3.02 -37.24 -26.47
CA GLY A 78 -2.41 -35.93 -26.68
C GLY A 78 -3.21 -34.96 -27.57
N ASP A 79 -4.45 -35.29 -27.94
CA ASP A 79 -5.26 -34.54 -28.92
C ASP A 79 -6.19 -33.50 -28.27
N ARG A 80 -6.19 -33.39 -26.92
CA ARG A 80 -7.06 -32.47 -26.21
C ARG A 80 -6.35 -31.25 -25.75
N PHE A 81 -7.02 -30.11 -25.88
CA PHE A 81 -6.47 -28.82 -25.40
C PHE A 81 -7.56 -28.01 -24.70
N ALA A 82 -7.13 -27.20 -23.77
CA ALA A 82 -7.96 -26.24 -23.04
C ALA A 82 -7.61 -24.82 -23.43
N GLN A 83 -8.63 -24.01 -23.72
CA GLN A 83 -8.50 -22.56 -23.79
C GLN A 83 -9.02 -21.97 -22.48
N ILE A 84 -8.16 -21.26 -21.76
CA ILE A 84 -8.46 -20.77 -20.43
C ILE A 84 -8.20 -19.27 -20.38
N GLY A 85 -9.20 -18.51 -19.95
CA GLY A 85 -9.09 -17.11 -19.55
C GLY A 85 -9.11 -17.00 -18.03
N ILE A 86 -8.20 -16.24 -17.45
CA ILE A 86 -8.06 -16.07 -16.00
C ILE A 86 -8.13 -14.61 -15.66
N THR A 87 -8.82 -14.27 -14.56
CA THR A 87 -8.80 -12.97 -13.94
C THR A 87 -8.40 -13.12 -12.48
N LEU A 88 -7.41 -12.35 -12.03
CA LEU A 88 -6.98 -12.31 -10.64
C LEU A 88 -7.72 -11.22 -9.89
N GLU A 89 -8.29 -11.57 -8.74
CA GLU A 89 -8.77 -10.59 -7.76
C GLU A 89 -7.63 -10.26 -6.82
N LEU A 90 -7.20 -8.99 -6.82
CA LEU A 90 -6.06 -8.47 -6.08
C LEU A 90 -6.53 -7.58 -4.94
N GLN A 91 -5.67 -7.40 -3.95
CA GLN A 91 -5.95 -6.56 -2.80
C GLN A 91 -6.05 -5.08 -3.18
N ASP A 92 -5.15 -4.61 -4.06
CA ASP A 92 -4.98 -3.21 -4.46
C ASP A 92 -4.25 -3.08 -5.81
N GLU A 93 -4.13 -1.83 -6.30
CA GLU A 93 -3.47 -1.52 -7.56
C GLU A 93 -1.93 -1.64 -7.48
N ALA A 94 -1.34 -1.47 -6.30
CA ALA A 94 0.10 -1.70 -6.10
C ALA A 94 0.44 -3.17 -6.35
N THR A 95 -0.40 -4.08 -5.85
CA THR A 95 -0.32 -5.52 -6.14
C THR A 95 -0.48 -5.80 -7.63
N SER A 96 -1.38 -5.11 -8.34
CA SER A 96 -1.57 -5.25 -9.79
C SER A 96 -0.27 -4.92 -10.55
N THR A 97 0.39 -3.84 -10.18
CA THR A 97 1.67 -3.43 -10.76
C THR A 97 2.75 -4.49 -10.52
N LEU A 98 2.82 -5.03 -9.31
CA LEU A 98 3.77 -6.07 -8.95
C LEU A 98 3.51 -7.38 -9.73
N VAL A 99 2.26 -7.82 -9.83
CA VAL A 99 1.88 -9.01 -10.62
C VAL A 99 2.28 -8.85 -12.08
N LYS A 100 2.07 -7.66 -12.67
CA LYS A 100 2.48 -7.35 -14.06
C LYS A 100 3.98 -7.55 -14.29
N GLN A 101 4.84 -7.21 -13.32
CA GLN A 101 6.28 -7.43 -13.41
C GLN A 101 6.66 -8.92 -13.45
N TYR A 102 5.91 -9.77 -12.75
CA TYR A 102 6.12 -11.22 -12.73
C TYR A 102 5.27 -11.98 -13.76
N MET A 103 4.54 -11.27 -14.63
CA MET A 103 3.59 -11.87 -15.58
C MET A 103 4.18 -13.02 -16.41
N PRO A 104 5.41 -12.93 -16.99
CA PRO A 104 5.96 -14.04 -17.75
C PRO A 104 6.15 -15.31 -16.92
N SER A 105 6.60 -15.18 -15.67
CA SER A 105 6.78 -16.30 -14.74
C SER A 105 5.45 -16.91 -14.34
N ILE A 106 4.48 -16.06 -14.03
CA ILE A 106 3.11 -16.47 -13.67
C ILE A 106 2.47 -17.23 -14.81
N ARG A 107 2.54 -16.72 -16.05
CA ARG A 107 1.99 -17.42 -17.23
C ARG A 107 2.61 -18.78 -17.43
N ASN A 108 3.94 -18.87 -17.31
CA ASN A 108 4.64 -20.15 -17.41
C ASN A 108 4.18 -21.14 -16.33
N GLY A 109 4.07 -20.69 -15.07
CA GLY A 109 3.58 -21.52 -13.96
C GLY A 109 2.15 -22.03 -14.19
N VAL A 110 1.25 -21.14 -14.63
CA VAL A 110 -0.14 -21.51 -14.96
C VAL A 110 -0.18 -22.52 -16.12
N LEU A 111 0.60 -22.29 -17.18
CA LEU A 111 0.70 -23.21 -18.31
C LEU A 111 1.13 -24.61 -17.85
N MET A 112 2.17 -24.69 -17.01
CA MET A 112 2.65 -25.96 -16.47
C MET A 112 1.61 -26.66 -15.59
N LEU A 113 0.84 -25.92 -14.79
CA LEU A 113 -0.23 -26.48 -13.96
C LEU A 113 -1.38 -27.05 -14.80
N VAL A 114 -1.77 -26.35 -15.86
CA VAL A 114 -2.86 -26.80 -16.75
C VAL A 114 -2.44 -28.01 -17.58
N SER A 115 -1.22 -28.02 -18.11
CA SER A 115 -0.69 -29.11 -18.94
C SER A 115 -0.57 -30.45 -18.20
N GLN A 116 -0.64 -30.44 -16.85
CA GLN A 116 -0.62 -31.65 -16.01
C GLN A 116 -2.03 -32.20 -15.73
N ARG A 117 -3.08 -31.56 -16.22
CA ARG A 117 -4.48 -31.94 -15.99
C ARG A 117 -5.05 -32.68 -17.20
N THR A 118 -5.99 -33.54 -16.92
CA THR A 118 -6.79 -34.21 -17.98
C THR A 118 -8.09 -33.43 -18.22
N ALA A 119 -8.67 -33.64 -19.41
CA ALA A 119 -9.96 -33.07 -19.75
C ALA A 119 -11.06 -33.53 -18.78
N ASP A 120 -11.06 -34.81 -18.44
CA ASP A 120 -12.08 -35.41 -17.55
C ASP A 120 -11.99 -34.77 -16.15
N GLU A 121 -10.78 -34.53 -15.61
CA GLU A 121 -10.60 -33.79 -14.34
C GLU A 121 -11.14 -32.38 -14.45
N LEU A 122 -10.84 -31.65 -15.53
CA LEU A 122 -11.21 -30.26 -15.71
C LEU A 122 -12.68 -30.04 -16.10
N LEU A 123 -13.38 -31.04 -16.54
CA LEU A 123 -14.83 -30.99 -16.74
C LEU A 123 -15.59 -30.98 -15.41
N LEU A 124 -15.00 -31.57 -14.35
CA LEU A 124 -15.59 -31.58 -13.03
C LEU A 124 -15.40 -30.24 -12.33
N ARG A 125 -16.38 -29.89 -11.50
CA ARG A 125 -16.28 -28.65 -10.67
C ARG A 125 -15.09 -28.71 -9.72
N GLU A 126 -14.90 -29.84 -9.04
CA GLU A 126 -13.81 -30.04 -8.08
C GLU A 126 -12.42 -29.89 -8.73
N GLY A 127 -12.25 -30.38 -9.95
CA GLY A 127 -11.01 -30.23 -10.72
C GLY A 127 -10.71 -28.77 -11.03
N LYS A 128 -11.72 -27.96 -11.39
CA LYS A 128 -11.57 -26.52 -11.60
C LYS A 128 -11.25 -25.76 -10.30
N GLU A 129 -11.91 -26.11 -9.20
CA GLU A 129 -11.66 -25.51 -7.89
C GLU A 129 -10.23 -25.81 -7.43
N LYS A 130 -9.76 -27.04 -7.60
CA LYS A 130 -8.39 -27.45 -7.32
C LYS A 130 -7.38 -26.70 -8.20
N LEU A 131 -7.64 -26.60 -9.48
CA LEU A 131 -6.80 -25.85 -10.41
C LEU A 131 -6.72 -24.37 -9.99
N ALA A 132 -7.84 -23.73 -9.62
CA ALA A 132 -7.86 -22.35 -9.13
C ALA A 132 -7.01 -22.17 -7.87
N ALA A 133 -7.07 -23.11 -6.92
CA ALA A 133 -6.25 -23.10 -5.71
C ALA A 133 -4.75 -23.28 -6.02
N ASP A 134 -4.40 -24.14 -6.98
CA ASP A 134 -3.02 -24.37 -7.40
C ASP A 134 -2.45 -23.13 -8.11
N ILE A 135 -3.24 -22.50 -8.99
CA ILE A 135 -2.89 -21.23 -9.65
C ILE A 135 -2.70 -20.12 -8.62
N LEU A 136 -3.59 -20.02 -7.62
CA LEU A 136 -3.46 -19.00 -6.57
C LEU A 136 -2.13 -19.13 -5.81
N ARG A 137 -1.72 -20.35 -5.48
CA ARG A 137 -0.41 -20.61 -4.83
C ARG A 137 0.75 -20.24 -5.75
N GLU A 138 0.67 -20.60 -7.02
CA GLU A 138 1.72 -20.32 -8.01
C GLU A 138 1.89 -18.82 -8.24
N VAL A 139 0.80 -18.07 -8.37
CA VAL A 139 0.82 -16.61 -8.53
C VAL A 139 1.36 -15.91 -7.29
N THR A 140 1.02 -16.39 -6.10
CA THR A 140 1.43 -15.78 -4.83
C THR A 140 2.90 -16.05 -4.50
N ARG A 141 3.47 -17.13 -5.00
CA ARG A 141 4.86 -17.53 -4.71
C ARG A 141 5.92 -16.46 -5.02
N PRO A 142 5.98 -15.86 -6.22
CA PRO A 142 6.96 -14.81 -6.53
C PRO A 142 6.69 -13.51 -5.74
N LEU A 143 5.42 -13.23 -5.40
CA LEU A 143 5.04 -12.04 -4.66
C LEU A 143 5.46 -12.11 -3.19
N GLY A 144 5.38 -13.29 -2.57
CA GLY A 144 5.83 -13.53 -1.20
C GLY A 144 7.35 -13.37 -1.03
N ALA A 145 8.14 -13.77 -2.01
CA ALA A 145 9.59 -13.58 -2.01
C ALA A 145 9.99 -12.10 -2.14
N SER A 146 9.18 -11.29 -2.82
CA SER A 146 9.39 -9.85 -2.95
C SER A 146 9.08 -9.09 -1.67
N SER A 147 7.99 -9.44 -0.97
CA SER A 147 7.64 -8.82 0.31
C SER A 147 8.64 -9.16 1.42
N ALA A 148 9.15 -10.39 1.45
CA ALA A 148 10.19 -10.79 2.41
C ALA A 148 11.51 -10.02 2.22
N ARG A 149 11.82 -9.56 1.01
CA ARG A 149 13.00 -8.72 0.72
C ARG A 149 12.79 -7.25 1.13
N ALA A 150 11.57 -6.74 1.03
CA ALA A 150 11.22 -5.39 1.47
C ALA A 150 11.20 -5.29 3.01
N ASP A 151 10.69 -6.32 3.69
CA ASP A 151 10.62 -6.38 5.16
C ASP A 151 12.00 -6.57 5.83
N ALA A 152 13.01 -7.07 5.12
CA ALA A 152 14.38 -7.22 5.63
C ALA A 152 15.12 -5.88 5.82
N ALA A 153 14.55 -4.76 5.37
CA ALA A 153 15.13 -3.43 5.45
C ALA A 153 14.52 -2.56 6.58
N GLU A 154 13.53 -3.05 7.32
CA GLU A 154 12.92 -2.34 8.46
C GLU A 154 13.09 -3.10 9.77
N PRO A 155 13.37 -2.39 10.93
CA PRO A 155 13.52 -3.04 12.23
C PRO A 155 12.21 -3.67 12.70
N GLU A 156 12.31 -4.88 13.23
CA GLU A 156 11.24 -5.74 13.72
C GLU A 156 10.32 -5.03 14.75
N ASP A 157 9.10 -4.68 14.34
CA ASP A 157 8.00 -4.44 15.26
C ASP A 157 7.21 -5.76 15.40
N ASP A 158 7.31 -6.38 16.58
CA ASP A 158 6.84 -7.72 16.94
C ASP A 158 5.30 -7.82 17.07
N ARG A 159 4.56 -7.31 16.08
CA ARG A 159 3.11 -7.48 15.96
C ARG A 159 2.80 -8.54 14.91
N PRO A 160 1.97 -9.55 15.22
CA PRO A 160 1.53 -10.51 14.23
C PRO A 160 0.64 -9.79 13.19
N ARG A 161 1.26 -9.22 12.16
CA ARG A 161 0.55 -8.74 10.98
C ARG A 161 -0.09 -9.97 10.34
N ARG A 162 -1.41 -10.07 10.37
CA ARG A 162 -2.15 -10.98 9.50
C ARG A 162 -1.80 -10.57 8.07
N ARG A 163 -0.82 -11.24 7.48
CA ARG A 163 -0.44 -11.06 6.07
C ARG A 163 -1.62 -11.47 5.24
N SER A 164 -2.47 -10.51 4.85
CA SER A 164 -3.50 -10.76 3.86
C SER A 164 -2.79 -11.10 2.55
N SER A 165 -3.15 -12.23 1.96
CA SER A 165 -2.58 -12.63 0.67
C SER A 165 -2.75 -11.52 -0.37
N PRO A 166 -1.69 -11.08 -1.07
CA PRO A 166 -1.78 -10.03 -2.07
C PRO A 166 -2.75 -10.40 -3.21
N VAL A 167 -2.88 -11.68 -3.53
CA VAL A 167 -3.88 -12.20 -4.44
C VAL A 167 -4.98 -12.88 -3.62
N ARG A 168 -6.21 -12.44 -3.78
CA ARG A 168 -7.37 -12.92 -3.02
C ARG A 168 -8.00 -14.14 -3.65
N ARG A 169 -8.15 -14.10 -4.98
CA ARG A 169 -8.90 -15.13 -5.70
C ARG A 169 -8.45 -15.24 -7.16
N VAL A 170 -8.61 -16.44 -7.70
CA VAL A 170 -8.49 -16.74 -9.12
C VAL A 170 -9.88 -16.99 -9.68
N LEU A 171 -10.23 -16.29 -10.75
CA LEU A 171 -11.51 -16.39 -11.44
C LEU A 171 -11.25 -16.88 -12.87
N PHE A 172 -12.03 -17.86 -13.33
CA PHE A 172 -12.01 -18.25 -14.73
C PHE A 172 -13.01 -17.39 -15.51
N SER A 173 -12.52 -16.57 -16.42
CA SER A 173 -13.34 -15.73 -17.31
C SER A 173 -13.77 -16.49 -18.56
N SER A 174 -13.02 -17.52 -18.95
CA SER A 174 -13.30 -18.44 -20.07
C SER A 174 -12.69 -19.79 -19.76
N PHE A 175 -13.40 -20.88 -20.12
CA PHE A 175 -12.91 -22.24 -19.94
C PHE A 175 -13.52 -23.15 -21.00
N ILE A 176 -12.78 -23.47 -22.05
CA ILE A 176 -13.22 -24.28 -23.18
C ILE A 176 -12.25 -25.46 -23.32
N ILE A 177 -12.79 -26.68 -23.44
CA ILE A 177 -12.01 -27.89 -23.70
C ILE A 177 -12.42 -28.41 -25.06
N GLN A 178 -11.47 -28.75 -25.89
CA GLN A 178 -11.65 -29.27 -27.23
C GLN A 178 -10.81 -30.52 -27.42
#